data_b9d2bc416c43160d0f84d3a3de0beff8
#
_entry.id   b9d2bc416c43160d0f84d3a3de0beff8
#
_cell.length_a   1.000
_cell.length_b   1.000
_cell.length_c   1.000
_cell.angle_alpha   90.00
_cell.angle_beta   90.00
_cell.angle_gamma   90.00
#
_symmetry.space_group_name_H-M   'P 1'
#
loop_
_entity.id
_entity.type
_entity.pdbx_description
1 polymer ?
#
loop_
_entity_poly.entity_id
_entity_poly.type
_entity_poly.pdbx_seq_one_letter_code
_entity_poly.pdbx_strand_id
1 'polypeptide(L)'
;MAESELFERGLQARRDVLGAEYVDANLADTDEFMMAFQRVVTEWAWGYAWSRPGLDRKTRSMLNLAILTALGRPDELGIYVKGALATGVSVDEIKEILIHATVYCGTPAGRQAFRAAHEALLAEGVLPRPS
;
A
#
# COMPACT_ATOMS: atom_id res chain seq x y z
N MET A 1 -23.46 -14.59 -8.98
CA MET A 1 -22.44 -15.62 -8.75
C MET A 1 -21.60 -15.26 -7.55
N ALA A 2 -21.34 -16.22 -6.70
CA ALA A 2 -20.45 -16.01 -5.58
C ALA A 2 -19.01 -15.79 -6.05
N GLU A 3 -18.27 -14.96 -5.36
CA GLU A 3 -16.84 -14.77 -5.64
C GLU A 3 -16.05 -16.00 -5.19
N SER A 4 -14.83 -16.16 -5.72
CA SER A 4 -13.96 -17.28 -5.38
C SER A 4 -13.46 -17.19 -3.93
N GLU A 5 -13.01 -18.33 -3.39
CA GLU A 5 -12.35 -18.34 -2.09
C GLU A 5 -11.10 -17.47 -2.08
N LEU A 6 -10.38 -17.44 -3.20
CA LEU A 6 -9.19 -16.61 -3.34
C LEU A 6 -9.56 -15.12 -3.26
N PHE A 7 -10.68 -14.73 -3.88
CA PHE A 7 -11.21 -13.37 -3.78
C PHE A 7 -11.58 -13.03 -2.33
N GLU A 8 -12.30 -13.90 -1.65
CA GLU A 8 -12.74 -13.66 -0.26
C GLU A 8 -11.53 -13.54 0.68
N ARG A 9 -10.54 -14.39 0.51
CA ARG A 9 -9.28 -14.32 1.28
C ARG A 9 -8.55 -13.01 1.00
N GLY A 10 -8.48 -12.63 -0.27
CA GLY A 10 -7.83 -11.39 -0.68
C GLY A 10 -8.53 -10.16 -0.17
N LEU A 11 -9.86 -10.17 -0.19
CA LEU A 11 -10.66 -9.06 0.31
C LEU A 11 -10.41 -8.84 1.81
N GLN A 12 -10.32 -9.91 2.59
CA GLN A 12 -10.03 -9.81 4.00
C GLN A 12 -8.61 -9.25 4.24
N ALA A 13 -7.61 -9.75 3.53
CA ALA A 13 -6.24 -9.27 3.65
C ALA A 13 -6.14 -7.79 3.26
N ARG A 14 -6.80 -7.39 2.17
CA ARG A 14 -6.82 -6.02 1.71
C ARG A 14 -7.45 -5.08 2.74
N ARG A 15 -8.56 -5.49 3.34
CA ARG A 15 -9.22 -4.75 4.42
C ARG A 15 -8.32 -4.61 5.65
N ASP A 16 -7.63 -5.69 6.02
CA ASP A 16 -6.74 -5.68 7.18
C ASP A 16 -5.59 -4.68 7.00
N VAL A 17 -5.05 -4.56 5.80
CA VAL A 17 -3.90 -3.69 5.52
C VAL A 17 -4.31 -2.26 5.18
N LEU A 18 -5.29 -2.09 4.28
CA LEU A 18 -5.68 -0.76 3.79
C LEU A 18 -6.86 -0.14 4.53
N GLY A 19 -7.55 -0.92 5.37
CA GLY A 19 -8.72 -0.47 6.10
C GLY A 19 -10.02 -0.80 5.36
N ALA A 20 -11.00 -1.33 6.10
CA ALA A 20 -12.28 -1.76 5.51
C ALA A 20 -13.03 -0.60 4.87
N GLU A 21 -13.02 0.57 5.49
CA GLU A 21 -13.74 1.75 4.97
C GLU A 21 -13.22 2.15 3.58
N TYR A 22 -11.90 2.23 3.44
CA TYR A 22 -11.27 2.58 2.16
C TYR A 22 -11.58 1.53 1.08
N VAL A 23 -11.40 0.25 1.41
CA VAL A 23 -11.59 -0.84 0.46
C VAL A 23 -13.05 -0.94 0.03
N ASP A 24 -13.98 -0.87 0.98
CA ASP A 24 -15.41 -0.98 0.68
C ASP A 24 -15.92 0.21 -0.13
N ALA A 25 -15.41 1.41 0.13
CA ALA A 25 -15.74 2.59 -0.67
C ALA A 25 -15.24 2.44 -2.12
N ASN A 26 -14.03 1.93 -2.29
CA ASN A 26 -13.47 1.67 -3.61
C ASN A 26 -14.31 0.66 -4.40
N LEU A 27 -14.73 -0.43 -3.76
CA LEU A 27 -15.54 -1.45 -4.41
C LEU A 27 -16.97 -0.96 -4.71
N ALA A 28 -17.55 -0.15 -3.83
CA ALA A 28 -18.89 0.39 -4.01
C ALA A 28 -19.00 1.33 -5.21
N ASP A 29 -17.90 2.02 -5.55
CA ASP A 29 -17.83 2.96 -6.67
C ASP A 29 -17.39 2.29 -7.99
N THR A 30 -17.34 0.97 -8.01
CA THR A 30 -16.81 0.19 -9.13
C THR A 30 -17.95 -0.30 -10.03
N ASP A 31 -17.88 0.03 -11.32
CA ASP A 31 -18.80 -0.51 -12.31
C ASP A 31 -18.36 -1.91 -12.77
N GLU A 32 -19.12 -2.52 -13.67
CA GLU A 32 -18.83 -3.88 -14.15
C GLU A 32 -17.49 -3.95 -14.90
N PHE A 33 -17.12 -2.92 -15.61
CA PHE A 33 -15.84 -2.87 -16.33
C PHE A 33 -14.68 -2.88 -15.34
N MET A 34 -14.71 -1.98 -14.36
CA MET A 34 -13.64 -1.89 -13.36
C MET A 34 -13.62 -3.09 -12.41
N MET A 35 -14.75 -3.77 -12.23
CA MET A 35 -14.79 -4.95 -11.38
C MET A 35 -13.91 -6.08 -11.92
N ALA A 36 -13.69 -6.17 -13.23
CA ALA A 36 -12.73 -7.12 -13.81
C ALA A 36 -11.32 -6.88 -13.25
N PHE A 37 -10.90 -5.61 -13.17
CA PHE A 37 -9.61 -5.24 -12.57
C PHE A 37 -9.61 -5.54 -11.07
N GLN A 38 -10.66 -5.19 -10.35
CA GLN A 38 -10.76 -5.41 -8.91
C GLN A 38 -10.66 -6.90 -8.56
N ARG A 39 -11.23 -7.78 -9.38
CA ARG A 39 -11.10 -9.22 -9.16
C ARG A 39 -9.66 -9.68 -9.30
N VAL A 40 -8.96 -9.24 -10.33
CA VAL A 40 -7.54 -9.61 -10.53
C VAL A 40 -6.69 -9.14 -9.35
N VAL A 41 -6.83 -7.88 -8.97
CA VAL A 41 -6.06 -7.31 -7.86
C VAL A 41 -6.38 -8.01 -6.54
N THR A 42 -7.66 -8.23 -6.25
CA THR A 42 -8.07 -8.84 -5.00
C THR A 42 -7.64 -10.29 -4.92
N GLU A 43 -7.76 -11.05 -6.02
CA GLU A 43 -7.37 -12.45 -6.04
C GLU A 43 -5.85 -12.63 -6.02
N TRP A 44 -5.14 -11.95 -6.91
CA TRP A 44 -3.71 -12.20 -7.10
C TRP A 44 -2.81 -11.41 -6.16
N ALA A 45 -3.01 -10.12 -6.06
CA ALA A 45 -2.18 -9.34 -5.14
C ALA A 45 -2.50 -9.69 -3.69
N TRP A 46 -3.77 -9.63 -3.32
CA TRP A 46 -4.17 -9.80 -1.92
C TRP A 46 -4.43 -11.25 -1.54
N GLY A 47 -5.12 -12.01 -2.38
CA GLY A 47 -5.43 -13.41 -2.10
C GLY A 47 -4.24 -14.32 -2.24
N TYR A 48 -3.46 -14.15 -3.31
CA TYR A 48 -2.29 -14.99 -3.54
C TYR A 48 -1.06 -14.46 -2.80
N ALA A 49 -0.64 -13.22 -3.05
CA ALA A 49 0.64 -12.73 -2.51
C ALA A 49 0.56 -12.35 -1.04
N TRP A 50 -0.35 -11.44 -0.68
CA TRP A 50 -0.41 -10.91 0.68
C TRP A 50 -0.86 -11.92 1.73
N SER A 51 -1.57 -12.95 1.31
CA SER A 51 -2.05 -14.01 2.23
C SER A 51 -1.05 -15.15 2.42
N ARG A 52 0.09 -15.12 1.74
CA ARG A 52 1.11 -16.16 1.88
C ARG A 52 1.86 -16.00 3.20
N PRO A 53 2.17 -17.11 3.90
CA PRO A 53 2.86 -17.03 5.19
C PRO A 53 4.39 -16.86 5.08
N GLY A 54 4.96 -16.88 3.88
CA GLY A 54 6.41 -16.84 3.67
C GLY A 54 7.08 -15.55 4.11
N LEU A 55 6.35 -14.41 4.05
CA LEU A 55 6.77 -13.14 4.59
C LEU A 55 5.60 -12.54 5.37
N ASP A 56 5.88 -11.86 6.46
CA ASP A 56 4.83 -11.19 7.20
C ASP A 56 4.34 -9.92 6.48
N ARG A 57 3.24 -9.37 6.94
CA ARG A 57 2.62 -8.19 6.30
C ARG A 57 3.45 -6.93 6.47
N LYS A 58 4.16 -6.81 7.57
CA LYS A 58 5.08 -5.69 7.78
C LYS A 58 6.17 -5.68 6.71
N THR A 59 6.80 -6.83 6.48
CA THR A 59 7.85 -6.97 5.46
C THR A 59 7.30 -6.70 4.06
N ARG A 60 6.11 -7.22 3.73
CA ARG A 60 5.48 -6.96 2.43
C ARG A 60 5.19 -5.48 2.23
N SER A 61 4.75 -4.79 3.27
CA SER A 61 4.54 -3.35 3.23
C SER A 61 5.84 -2.60 2.92
N MET A 62 6.94 -2.99 3.56
CA MET A 62 8.25 -2.40 3.33
C MET A 62 8.71 -2.60 1.89
N LEU A 63 8.53 -3.81 1.35
CA LEU A 63 8.85 -4.10 -0.05
C LEU A 63 8.03 -3.22 -1.00
N ASN A 64 6.74 -3.06 -0.75
CA ASN A 64 5.89 -2.23 -1.60
C ASN A 64 6.32 -0.77 -1.63
N LEU A 65 6.73 -0.21 -0.50
CA LEU A 65 7.22 1.16 -0.47
C LEU A 65 8.44 1.33 -1.38
N ALA A 66 9.37 0.39 -1.35
CA ALA A 66 10.55 0.42 -2.19
C ALA A 66 10.20 0.20 -3.66
N ILE A 67 9.35 -0.77 -3.96
CA ILE A 67 8.93 -1.08 -5.34
C ILE A 67 8.20 0.11 -5.96
N LEU A 68 7.26 0.71 -5.24
CA LEU A 68 6.48 1.84 -5.75
C LEU A 68 7.35 3.08 -5.95
N THR A 69 8.37 3.27 -5.11
CA THR A 69 9.36 4.32 -5.31
C THR A 69 10.12 4.09 -6.62
N ALA A 70 10.61 2.88 -6.83
CA ALA A 70 11.37 2.52 -8.04
C ALA A 70 10.53 2.67 -9.31
N LEU A 71 9.27 2.30 -9.25
CA LEU A 71 8.34 2.39 -10.38
C LEU A 71 7.81 3.80 -10.64
N GLY A 72 8.03 4.73 -9.72
CA GLY A 72 7.51 6.10 -9.86
C GLY A 72 6.00 6.17 -9.73
N ARG A 73 5.44 5.57 -8.69
CA ARG A 73 3.99 5.51 -8.43
C ARG A 73 3.65 6.23 -7.13
N PRO A 74 3.70 7.57 -7.10
CA PRO A 74 3.49 8.33 -5.85
C PRO A 74 2.08 8.19 -5.27
N ASP A 75 1.05 8.06 -6.12
CA ASP A 75 -0.32 7.95 -5.64
C ASP A 75 -0.52 6.64 -4.87
N GLU A 76 -0.07 5.54 -5.45
CA GLU A 76 -0.12 4.23 -4.78
C GLU A 76 0.78 4.21 -3.55
N LEU A 77 1.93 4.86 -3.63
CA LEU A 77 2.83 4.94 -2.47
C LEU A 77 2.15 5.56 -1.26
N GLY A 78 1.40 6.64 -1.46
CA GLY A 78 0.65 7.28 -0.38
C GLY A 78 -0.33 6.33 0.29
N ILE A 79 -1.05 5.54 -0.50
CA ILE A 79 -1.99 4.54 0.00
C ILE A 79 -1.25 3.47 0.82
N TYR A 80 -0.12 2.99 0.33
CA TYR A 80 0.65 1.95 1.00
C TYR A 80 1.46 2.45 2.20
N VAL A 81 1.70 3.75 2.32
CA VAL A 81 2.22 4.34 3.56
C VAL A 81 1.22 4.12 4.70
N LYS A 82 -0.05 4.37 4.46
CA LYS A 82 -1.10 4.09 5.44
C LYS A 82 -1.13 2.59 5.79
N GLY A 83 -1.08 1.73 4.77
CA GLY A 83 -1.02 0.28 4.98
C GLY A 83 0.22 -0.16 5.76
N ALA A 84 1.36 0.48 5.52
CA ALA A 84 2.61 0.20 6.24
C ALA A 84 2.47 0.51 7.72
N LEU A 85 1.89 1.66 8.07
CA LEU A 85 1.61 2.01 9.47
C LEU A 85 0.70 0.98 10.12
N ALA A 86 -0.34 0.54 9.40
CA ALA A 86 -1.29 -0.46 9.91
C ALA A 86 -0.64 -1.81 10.16
N THR A 87 0.41 -2.17 9.42
CA THR A 87 1.12 -3.45 9.56
C THR A 87 2.34 -3.37 10.49
N GLY A 88 2.57 -2.22 11.11
CA GLY A 88 3.60 -2.07 12.13
C GLY A 88 4.91 -1.44 11.66
N VAL A 89 4.96 -0.89 10.45
CA VAL A 89 6.14 -0.14 9.98
C VAL A 89 6.14 1.22 10.65
N SER A 90 7.25 1.60 11.28
CA SER A 90 7.36 2.90 11.94
C SER A 90 7.67 4.01 10.95
N VAL A 91 7.45 5.26 11.36
CA VAL A 91 7.83 6.44 10.57
C VAL A 91 9.33 6.42 10.27
N ASP A 92 10.15 6.06 11.26
CA ASP A 92 11.60 5.97 11.06
C ASP A 92 11.98 4.88 10.07
N GLU A 93 11.30 3.74 10.11
CA GLU A 93 11.52 2.67 9.13
C GLU A 93 11.11 3.12 7.73
N ILE A 94 9.98 3.81 7.58
CA ILE A 94 9.55 4.37 6.29
C ILE A 94 10.63 5.31 5.75
N LYS A 95 11.14 6.20 6.58
CA LYS A 95 12.22 7.12 6.21
C LYS A 95 13.45 6.35 5.71
N GLU A 96 13.87 5.32 6.43
CA GLU A 96 15.04 4.53 6.04
C GLU A 96 14.83 3.78 4.73
N ILE A 97 13.64 3.25 4.49
CA ILE A 97 13.28 2.60 3.22
C ILE A 97 13.42 3.60 2.07
N LEU A 98 12.88 4.79 2.24
CA LEU A 98 12.91 5.82 1.18
C LEU A 98 14.33 6.36 0.95
N ILE A 99 15.15 6.48 2.00
CA ILE A 99 16.57 6.82 1.86
C ILE A 99 17.27 5.76 1.02
N HIS A 100 17.09 4.50 1.36
CA HIS A 100 17.69 3.39 0.64
C HIS A 100 17.29 3.39 -0.83
N ALA A 101 15.99 3.53 -1.09
CA ALA A 101 15.46 3.57 -2.46
C ALA A 101 15.98 4.79 -3.24
N THR A 102 16.14 5.93 -2.58
CA THR A 102 16.70 7.13 -3.23
C THR A 102 18.10 6.87 -3.76
N VAL A 103 18.92 6.17 -2.98
CA VAL A 103 20.31 5.85 -3.39
C VAL A 103 20.33 4.97 -4.63
N TYR A 104 19.47 3.97 -4.70
CA TYR A 104 19.50 2.99 -5.79
C TYR A 104 18.65 3.39 -7.00
N CYS A 105 17.62 4.22 -6.79
CA CYS A 105 16.70 4.61 -7.88
C CYS A 105 16.92 6.03 -8.38
N GLY A 106 17.69 6.84 -7.67
CA GLY A 106 18.00 8.22 -8.05
C GLY A 106 17.17 9.25 -7.30
N THR A 107 17.73 10.47 -7.23
CA THR A 107 17.12 11.59 -6.50
C THR A 107 15.72 11.96 -6.99
N PRO A 108 15.42 11.97 -8.31
CA PRO A 108 14.05 12.29 -8.73
C PRO A 108 13.01 11.33 -8.21
N ALA A 109 13.27 10.02 -8.25
CA ALA A 109 12.37 9.02 -7.71
C ALA A 109 12.23 9.18 -6.20
N GLY A 110 13.33 9.42 -5.50
CA GLY A 110 13.34 9.62 -4.06
C GLY A 110 12.56 10.86 -3.64
N ARG A 111 12.72 11.97 -4.35
CA ARG A 111 11.97 13.20 -4.06
C ARG A 111 10.47 12.98 -4.19
N GLN A 112 10.04 12.34 -5.27
CA GLN A 112 8.63 12.04 -5.51
C GLN A 112 8.06 11.16 -4.39
N ALA A 113 8.81 10.14 -4.00
CA ALA A 113 8.40 9.23 -2.93
C ALA A 113 8.33 9.93 -1.57
N PHE A 114 9.35 10.72 -1.21
CA PHE A 114 9.34 11.46 0.04
C PHE A 114 8.18 12.44 0.13
N ARG A 115 7.85 13.13 -0.96
CA ARG A 115 6.69 14.04 -0.98
C ARG A 115 5.39 13.30 -0.75
N ALA A 116 5.18 12.20 -1.46
CA ALA A 116 3.96 11.40 -1.32
C ALA A 116 3.83 10.82 0.09
N ALA A 117 4.92 10.27 0.62
CA ALA A 117 4.95 9.72 1.97
C ALA A 117 4.72 10.80 3.02
N HIS A 118 5.32 11.98 2.84
CA HIS A 118 5.16 13.11 3.76
C HIS A 118 3.69 13.53 3.86
N GLU A 119 3.01 13.69 2.73
CA GLU A 119 1.59 14.02 2.70
C GLU A 119 0.74 12.97 3.41
N ALA A 120 1.02 11.69 3.15
CA ALA A 120 0.28 10.58 3.75
C ALA A 120 0.50 10.54 5.27
N LEU A 121 1.74 10.73 5.73
CA LEU A 121 2.07 10.72 7.16
C LEU A 121 1.44 11.90 7.88
N LEU A 122 1.39 13.08 7.27
CA LEU A 122 0.69 14.23 7.82
C LEU A 122 -0.81 13.95 7.94
N ALA A 123 -1.40 13.37 6.91
CA ALA A 123 -2.82 13.01 6.91
C ALA A 123 -3.17 12.00 8.01
N GLU A 124 -2.25 11.09 8.31
CA GLU A 124 -2.44 10.09 9.39
C GLU A 124 -2.12 10.66 10.79
N GLY A 125 -1.66 11.90 10.87
CA GLY A 125 -1.43 12.56 12.16
C GLY A 125 -0.20 12.04 12.92
N VAL A 126 0.74 11.38 12.24
CA VAL A 126 1.94 10.79 12.88
C VAL A 126 3.17 11.68 12.74
N LEU A 127 3.06 12.81 12.08
CA LEU A 127 4.12 13.81 12.01
C LEU A 127 3.64 15.12 12.63
N PRO A 128 4.54 15.85 13.33
CA PRO A 128 4.19 17.17 13.82
C PRO A 128 3.98 18.13 12.64
N ARG A 129 2.92 18.93 12.71
CA ARG A 129 2.70 19.97 11.71
C ARG A 129 3.68 21.13 11.98
N PRO A 130 4.18 21.81 10.94
CA PRO A 130 4.98 23.02 11.12
C PRO A 130 4.16 24.07 11.87
N SER A 131 4.79 24.73 12.82
CA SER A 131 4.18 25.81 13.58
C SER A 131 4.09 27.13 12.78
#